data_706dcd93f593d27cc1670c1b4847ce0f
#
_entry.id   706dcd93f593d27cc1670c1b4847ce0f
#
_cell.length_a   1.000
_cell.length_b   1.000
_cell.length_c   1.000
_cell.angle_alpha   90.00
_cell.angle_beta   90.00
_cell.angle_gamma   90.00
#
_symmetry.space_group_name_H-M   'P 1'
#
loop_
_entity.id
_entity.type
_entity.pdbx_description
1 polymer ?
#
loop_
_entity_poly.entity_id
_entity_poly.type
_entity_poly.pdbx_seq_one_letter_code
_entity_poly.pdbx_strand_id
1 'polypeptide(L)'
;MRIAVCDDNAVFLQFFKSMLANELESRSVKAEIETFTKAESFFYSHGKKPFSAIFLDLDMPEMTGFEVARQLGQNGNCFVIFVTSHQELVYDSFNFRPLNFICKDPDADVVKDRLHMVAGQLTDALKQEKTVVLENREQGRISVKLRDVTYIESNSHSIIYHFANNKDTIAVRDSIGEIEEAYRKFDFIQVHKKYIVNLKYVFNISRSNETVIFKSGSELPMSRGYKNAVDDALTEYLRRK
;
A
#
# COMPACT_ATOMS: atom_id res chain seq x y z
N MET A 1 0.55 -7.62 -7.96
CA MET A 1 1.44 -7.92 -6.82
C MET A 1 1.44 -9.40 -6.52
N ARG A 2 2.46 -9.92 -5.78
CA ARG A 2 2.48 -11.33 -5.34
C ARG A 2 2.28 -11.39 -3.84
N ILE A 3 1.39 -12.29 -3.40
CA ILE A 3 1.09 -12.54 -1.99
C ILE A 3 1.28 -14.03 -1.72
N ALA A 4 1.96 -14.35 -0.62
CA ALA A 4 2.10 -15.72 -0.13
C ALA A 4 1.09 -16.01 0.98
N VAL A 5 0.60 -17.24 1.04
CA VAL A 5 -0.10 -17.80 2.22
C VAL A 5 0.66 -19.05 2.61
N CYS A 6 1.16 -19.12 3.83
CA CYS A 6 1.96 -20.22 4.33
C CYS A 6 1.32 -20.82 5.59
N ASP A 7 0.94 -22.11 5.51
CA ASP A 7 0.20 -22.83 6.55
C ASP A 7 0.34 -24.33 6.26
N ASP A 8 0.60 -25.18 7.23
CA ASP A 8 0.77 -26.62 7.02
C ASP A 8 -0.56 -27.33 6.69
N ASN A 9 -1.70 -26.70 7.01
CA ASN A 9 -3.04 -27.22 6.71
C ASN A 9 -3.47 -26.85 5.29
N ALA A 10 -3.36 -27.83 4.37
CA ALA A 10 -3.72 -27.63 2.96
C ALA A 10 -5.20 -27.25 2.74
N VAL A 11 -6.11 -27.71 3.61
CA VAL A 11 -7.55 -27.37 3.52
C VAL A 11 -7.75 -25.90 3.88
N PHE A 12 -7.14 -25.44 4.96
CA PHE A 12 -7.18 -24.06 5.36
C PHE A 12 -6.56 -23.14 4.29
N LEU A 13 -5.45 -23.55 3.68
CA LEU A 13 -4.82 -22.79 2.59
C LEU A 13 -5.78 -22.51 1.44
N GLN A 14 -6.53 -23.52 0.97
CA GLN A 14 -7.49 -23.35 -0.13
C GLN A 14 -8.64 -22.43 0.26
N PHE A 15 -9.19 -22.60 1.46
CA PHE A 15 -10.24 -21.76 2.00
C PHE A 15 -9.78 -20.31 2.12
N PHE A 16 -8.66 -20.06 2.79
CA PHE A 16 -8.13 -18.71 3.03
C PHE A 16 -7.73 -18.02 1.73
N LYS A 17 -7.10 -18.75 0.79
CA LYS A 17 -6.76 -18.22 -0.54
C LYS A 17 -7.99 -17.73 -1.27
N SER A 18 -9.10 -18.48 -1.25
CA SER A 18 -10.34 -18.10 -1.91
C SER A 18 -10.94 -16.83 -1.29
N MET A 19 -10.96 -16.74 0.03
CA MET A 19 -11.43 -15.55 0.76
C MET A 19 -10.57 -14.33 0.44
N LEU A 20 -9.25 -14.47 0.48
CA LEU A 20 -8.31 -13.40 0.18
C LEU A 20 -8.43 -12.93 -1.28
N ALA A 21 -8.61 -13.85 -2.23
CA ALA A 21 -8.81 -13.50 -3.63
C ALA A 21 -10.07 -12.66 -3.83
N ASN A 22 -11.20 -13.09 -3.28
CA ASN A 22 -12.49 -12.37 -3.34
C ASN A 22 -12.37 -10.97 -2.71
N GLU A 23 -11.70 -10.89 -1.56
CA GLU A 23 -11.51 -9.61 -0.86
C GLU A 23 -10.65 -8.62 -1.66
N LEU A 24 -9.58 -9.09 -2.27
CA LEU A 24 -8.71 -8.24 -3.11
C LEU A 24 -9.40 -7.84 -4.42
N GLU A 25 -10.20 -8.72 -5.01
CA GLU A 25 -10.99 -8.42 -6.21
C GLU A 25 -12.03 -7.35 -5.93
N SER A 26 -12.76 -7.42 -4.79
CA SER A 26 -13.73 -6.40 -4.37
C SER A 26 -13.10 -5.01 -4.23
N ARG A 27 -11.80 -4.95 -3.95
CA ARG A 27 -11.00 -3.72 -3.86
C ARG A 27 -10.33 -3.33 -5.18
N SER A 28 -10.62 -4.04 -6.29
CA SER A 28 -9.98 -3.84 -7.61
C SER A 28 -8.45 -4.02 -7.56
N VAL A 29 -7.96 -4.89 -6.67
CA VAL A 29 -6.54 -5.17 -6.49
C VAL A 29 -6.17 -6.47 -7.19
N LYS A 30 -5.35 -6.39 -8.24
CA LYS A 30 -4.83 -7.57 -8.95
C LYS A 30 -3.65 -8.18 -8.17
N ALA A 31 -3.83 -9.38 -7.65
CA ALA A 31 -2.81 -10.13 -6.93
C ALA A 31 -2.66 -11.55 -7.48
N GLU A 32 -1.42 -12.04 -7.51
CA GLU A 32 -1.07 -13.44 -7.69
C GLU A 32 -0.89 -14.03 -6.29
N ILE A 33 -1.74 -14.99 -5.89
CA ILE A 33 -1.71 -15.61 -4.57
C ILE A 33 -1.16 -17.02 -4.70
N GLU A 34 -0.03 -17.28 -4.05
CA GLU A 34 0.60 -18.59 -3.97
C GLU A 34 0.49 -19.14 -2.54
N THR A 35 0.29 -20.46 -2.45
CA THR A 35 0.14 -21.17 -1.17
C THR A 35 1.31 -22.11 -0.93
N PHE A 36 1.77 -22.21 0.31
CA PHE A 36 2.90 -23.03 0.72
C PHE A 36 2.55 -23.80 1.99
N THR A 37 2.80 -25.10 1.99
CA THR A 37 2.67 -25.94 3.19
C THR A 37 3.98 -26.05 3.98
N LYS A 38 5.09 -25.49 3.44
CA LYS A 38 6.42 -25.52 4.04
C LYS A 38 7.12 -24.18 3.84
N ALA A 39 7.80 -23.73 4.87
CA ALA A 39 8.60 -22.49 4.83
C ALA A 39 9.71 -22.51 3.79
N GLU A 40 10.37 -23.68 3.59
CA GLU A 40 11.43 -23.84 2.59
C GLU A 40 10.94 -23.54 1.17
N SER A 41 9.77 -24.07 0.80
CA SER A 41 9.15 -23.83 -0.52
C SER A 41 8.80 -22.35 -0.73
N PHE A 42 8.33 -21.69 0.34
CA PHE A 42 8.11 -20.23 0.33
C PHE A 42 9.40 -19.48 0.07
N PHE A 43 10.48 -19.75 0.82
CA PHE A 43 11.76 -19.05 0.66
C PHE A 43 12.35 -19.26 -0.73
N TYR A 44 12.26 -20.49 -1.27
CA TYR A 44 12.70 -20.76 -2.64
C TYR A 44 11.96 -19.91 -3.68
N SER A 45 10.63 -19.79 -3.57
CA SER A 45 9.83 -18.95 -4.47
C SER A 45 10.09 -17.45 -4.25
N HIS A 46 10.21 -17.03 -2.97
CA HIS A 46 10.50 -15.64 -2.60
C HIS A 46 11.86 -15.18 -3.12
N GLY A 47 12.88 -16.04 -3.07
CA GLY A 47 14.22 -15.72 -3.58
C GLY A 47 14.26 -15.54 -5.09
N LYS A 48 13.40 -16.23 -5.86
CA LYS A 48 13.30 -16.05 -7.31
C LYS A 48 12.59 -14.75 -7.69
N LYS A 49 11.48 -14.47 -7.04
CA LYS A 49 10.65 -13.27 -7.26
C LYS A 49 9.99 -12.90 -5.94
N PRO A 50 10.39 -11.80 -5.30
CA PRO A 50 9.90 -11.45 -3.98
C PRO A 50 8.39 -11.30 -3.90
N PHE A 51 7.80 -11.77 -2.79
CA PHE A 51 6.42 -11.49 -2.42
C PHE A 51 6.33 -10.12 -1.75
N SER A 52 5.22 -9.42 -2.01
CA SER A 52 4.92 -8.13 -1.38
C SER A 52 4.36 -8.29 0.03
N ALA A 53 3.71 -9.43 0.30
CA ALA A 53 3.16 -9.78 1.61
C ALA A 53 3.09 -11.30 1.78
N ILE A 54 3.10 -11.73 3.04
CA ILE A 54 2.87 -13.11 3.45
C ILE A 54 1.83 -13.16 4.57
N PHE A 55 0.82 -14.01 4.41
CA PHE A 55 -0.06 -14.46 5.47
C PHE A 55 0.54 -15.77 5.99
N LEU A 56 0.91 -15.82 7.26
CA LEU A 56 1.84 -16.78 7.80
C LEU A 56 1.30 -17.40 9.08
N ASP A 57 1.13 -18.72 9.09
CA ASP A 57 0.84 -19.43 10.32
C ASP A 57 2.05 -19.47 11.26
N LEU A 58 1.78 -19.44 12.56
CA LEU A 58 2.81 -19.52 13.59
C LEU A 58 3.22 -20.97 13.89
N ASP A 59 2.26 -21.89 13.84
CA ASP A 59 2.47 -23.27 14.22
C ASP A 59 2.63 -24.17 12.98
N MET A 60 3.84 -24.17 12.44
CA MET A 60 4.19 -25.01 11.30
C MET A 60 5.31 -26.00 11.68
N PRO A 61 5.29 -27.23 11.12
CA PRO A 61 6.39 -28.17 11.28
C PRO A 61 7.71 -27.64 10.72
N GLU A 62 8.83 -28.07 11.29
CA GLU A 62 10.19 -27.77 10.84
C GLU A 62 10.65 -26.31 11.06
N MET A 63 9.81 -25.32 10.80
CA MET A 63 10.12 -23.90 10.99
C MET A 63 8.86 -23.12 11.39
N THR A 64 8.89 -22.50 12.54
CA THR A 64 7.78 -21.69 13.07
C THR A 64 7.60 -20.41 12.27
N GLY A 65 6.39 -19.82 12.28
CA GLY A 65 6.14 -18.54 11.63
C GLY A 65 7.02 -17.40 12.17
N PHE A 66 7.41 -17.44 13.44
CA PHE A 66 8.35 -16.48 14.01
C PHE A 66 9.77 -16.60 13.43
N GLU A 67 10.22 -17.82 13.15
CA GLU A 67 11.52 -18.04 12.50
C GLU A 67 11.49 -17.56 11.05
N VAL A 68 10.40 -17.81 10.32
CA VAL A 68 10.18 -17.27 8.97
C VAL A 68 10.20 -15.74 8.98
N ALA A 69 9.46 -15.10 9.90
CA ALA A 69 9.42 -13.65 10.01
C ALA A 69 10.80 -13.06 10.37
N ARG A 70 11.58 -13.73 11.23
CA ARG A 70 12.95 -13.33 11.57
C ARG A 70 13.88 -13.40 10.38
N GLN A 71 13.78 -14.48 9.58
CA GLN A 71 14.62 -14.66 8.39
C GLN A 71 14.27 -13.68 7.27
N LEU A 72 12.99 -13.28 7.12
CA LEU A 72 12.59 -12.19 6.21
C LEU A 72 13.19 -10.84 6.61
N GLY A 73 13.48 -10.64 7.89
CA GLY A 73 14.12 -9.44 8.42
C GLY A 73 13.20 -8.23 8.52
N GLN A 74 13.54 -7.30 9.41
CA GLN A 74 12.75 -6.08 9.66
C GLN A 74 12.81 -5.04 8.52
N ASN A 75 13.79 -5.16 7.62
CA ASN A 75 13.99 -4.28 6.47
C ASN A 75 13.53 -4.91 5.15
N GLY A 76 12.85 -6.07 5.22
CA GLY A 76 12.33 -6.76 4.07
C GLY A 76 11.19 -5.98 3.40
N ASN A 77 11.14 -6.02 2.07
CA ASN A 77 10.06 -5.44 1.28
C ASN A 77 8.79 -6.33 1.28
N CYS A 78 8.64 -7.22 2.28
CA CYS A 78 7.53 -8.16 2.42
C CYS A 78 6.78 -7.87 3.73
N PHE A 79 5.51 -7.49 3.63
CA PHE A 79 4.67 -7.32 4.81
C PHE A 79 4.30 -8.66 5.40
N VAL A 80 4.50 -8.84 6.70
CA VAL A 80 4.12 -10.05 7.43
C VAL A 80 2.77 -9.83 8.11
N ILE A 81 1.84 -10.75 7.89
CA ILE A 81 0.56 -10.86 8.59
C ILE A 81 0.51 -12.26 9.19
N PHE A 82 0.39 -12.37 10.50
CA PHE A 82 0.24 -13.67 11.13
C PHE A 82 -1.21 -14.15 11.08
N VAL A 83 -1.40 -15.46 10.82
CA VAL A 83 -2.72 -16.09 10.74
C VAL A 83 -2.64 -17.40 11.52
N THR A 84 -3.12 -17.43 12.76
CA THR A 84 -2.95 -18.59 13.63
C THR A 84 -4.12 -18.82 14.60
N SER A 85 -4.25 -20.04 15.12
CA SER A 85 -5.18 -20.38 16.20
C SER A 85 -4.70 -19.93 17.58
N HIS A 86 -3.42 -19.59 17.73
CA HIS A 86 -2.75 -19.28 18.99
C HIS A 86 -2.85 -17.80 19.33
N GLN A 87 -3.97 -17.39 19.95
CA GLN A 87 -4.22 -15.99 20.35
C GLN A 87 -3.24 -15.50 21.41
N GLU A 88 -2.75 -16.38 22.25
CA GLU A 88 -1.77 -16.10 23.31
C GLU A 88 -0.43 -15.60 22.74
N LEU A 89 -0.08 -15.96 21.51
CA LEU A 89 1.17 -15.56 20.86
C LEU A 89 1.12 -14.17 20.22
N VAL A 90 -0.02 -13.48 20.30
CA VAL A 90 -0.16 -12.12 19.72
C VAL A 90 0.88 -11.17 20.29
N TYR A 91 1.12 -11.20 21.59
CA TYR A 91 2.10 -10.31 22.24
C TYR A 91 3.53 -10.57 21.75
N ASP A 92 3.92 -11.83 21.57
CA ASP A 92 5.25 -12.19 21.06
C ASP A 92 5.44 -11.78 19.59
N SER A 93 4.34 -11.74 18.83
CA SER A 93 4.36 -11.34 17.42
C SER A 93 4.81 -9.90 17.21
N PHE A 94 4.57 -8.98 18.16
CA PHE A 94 4.98 -7.57 18.04
C PHE A 94 6.49 -7.37 17.92
N ASN A 95 7.31 -8.30 18.40
CA ASN A 95 8.77 -8.27 18.23
C ASN A 95 9.19 -8.31 16.75
N PHE A 96 8.33 -8.82 15.87
CA PHE A 96 8.56 -8.94 14.43
C PHE A 96 7.94 -7.78 13.62
N ARG A 97 7.26 -6.83 14.28
CA ARG A 97 6.57 -5.71 13.65
C ARG A 97 5.67 -6.14 12.48
N PRO A 98 4.77 -7.09 12.68
CA PRO A 98 3.85 -7.50 11.64
C PRO A 98 2.94 -6.34 11.24
N LEU A 99 2.43 -6.38 10.01
CA LEU A 99 1.41 -5.43 9.59
C LEU A 99 0.12 -5.63 10.40
N ASN A 100 -0.25 -6.88 10.65
CA ASN A 100 -1.40 -7.25 11.48
C ASN A 100 -1.35 -8.73 11.88
N PHE A 101 -2.40 -9.15 12.59
CA PHE A 101 -2.62 -10.49 13.08
C PHE A 101 -4.08 -10.92 12.85
N ILE A 102 -4.30 -12.14 12.37
CA ILE A 102 -5.62 -12.75 12.19
C ILE A 102 -5.68 -14.02 13.02
N CYS A 103 -6.63 -14.11 13.96
CA CYS A 103 -6.92 -15.35 14.63
C CYS A 103 -7.76 -16.25 13.73
N LYS A 104 -7.37 -17.51 13.59
CA LYS A 104 -8.22 -18.53 12.97
C LYS A 104 -9.42 -18.79 13.90
N ASP A 105 -10.62 -18.65 13.40
CA ASP A 105 -11.86 -18.87 14.14
C ASP A 105 -12.68 -19.96 13.45
N PRO A 106 -13.38 -20.83 14.18
CA PRO A 106 -14.32 -21.78 13.60
C PRO A 106 -15.45 -21.10 12.79
N ASP A 107 -15.83 -19.89 13.20
CA ASP A 107 -16.78 -19.07 12.45
C ASP A 107 -16.07 -18.32 11.31
N ALA A 108 -16.41 -18.74 10.09
CA ALA A 108 -15.83 -18.16 8.87
C ALA A 108 -16.13 -16.68 8.69
N ASP A 109 -17.24 -16.18 9.21
CA ASP A 109 -17.61 -14.75 9.09
C ASP A 109 -16.69 -13.88 9.97
N VAL A 110 -16.30 -14.35 11.14
CA VAL A 110 -15.31 -13.68 12.00
C VAL A 110 -13.96 -13.53 11.28
N VAL A 111 -13.48 -14.60 10.66
CA VAL A 111 -12.23 -14.58 9.87
C VAL A 111 -12.35 -13.63 8.69
N LYS A 112 -13.49 -13.62 8.00
CA LYS A 112 -13.78 -12.76 6.86
C LYS A 112 -13.76 -11.28 7.23
N ASP A 113 -14.44 -10.90 8.32
CA ASP A 113 -14.48 -9.51 8.79
C ASP A 113 -13.07 -9.02 9.17
N ARG A 114 -12.29 -9.88 9.81
CA ARG A 114 -10.90 -9.57 10.15
C ARG A 114 -10.04 -9.43 8.91
N LEU A 115 -10.20 -10.34 7.95
CA LEU A 115 -9.51 -10.28 6.67
C LEU A 115 -9.85 -9.01 5.89
N HIS A 116 -11.13 -8.58 5.92
CA HIS A 116 -11.56 -7.33 5.30
C HIS A 116 -10.75 -6.13 5.81
N MET A 117 -10.61 -5.99 7.14
CA MET A 117 -9.81 -4.90 7.73
C MET A 117 -8.33 -5.00 7.36
N VAL A 118 -7.76 -6.20 7.47
CA VAL A 118 -6.33 -6.45 7.20
C VAL A 118 -5.98 -6.23 5.73
N ALA A 119 -6.84 -6.67 4.81
CA ALA A 119 -6.64 -6.44 3.38
C ALA A 119 -6.67 -4.94 3.02
N GLY A 120 -7.50 -4.14 3.70
CA GLY A 120 -7.50 -2.69 3.58
C GLY A 120 -6.15 -2.09 4.00
N GLN A 121 -5.67 -2.44 5.19
CA GLN A 121 -4.37 -1.97 5.70
C GLN A 121 -3.21 -2.40 4.79
N LEU A 122 -3.22 -3.66 4.32
CA LEU A 122 -2.20 -4.17 3.40
C LEU A 122 -2.19 -3.38 2.08
N THR A 123 -3.38 -3.12 1.52
CA THR A 123 -3.50 -2.36 0.29
C THR A 123 -2.94 -0.94 0.44
N ASP A 124 -3.24 -0.28 1.56
CA ASP A 124 -2.73 1.08 1.84
C ASP A 124 -1.22 1.09 2.11
N ALA A 125 -0.70 0.10 2.84
CA ALA A 125 0.74 -0.04 3.07
C ALA A 125 1.51 -0.25 1.74
N LEU A 126 0.99 -1.11 0.86
CA LEU A 126 1.58 -1.36 -0.45
C LEU A 126 1.56 -0.13 -1.37
N LYS A 127 0.48 0.67 -1.31
CA LYS A 127 0.42 1.95 -2.04
C LYS A 127 1.52 2.90 -1.57
N GLN A 128 1.77 2.96 -0.25
CA GLN A 128 2.80 3.82 0.32
C GLN A 128 4.22 3.41 -0.10
N GLU A 129 4.48 2.13 -0.34
CA GLU A 129 5.80 1.63 -0.79
C GLU A 129 6.00 1.72 -2.32
N LYS A 130 5.00 2.20 -3.07
CA LYS A 130 5.13 2.33 -4.53
C LYS A 130 6.28 3.25 -4.91
N THR A 131 7.22 2.69 -5.65
CA THR A 131 8.34 3.40 -6.23
C THR A 131 8.13 3.59 -7.73
N VAL A 132 8.49 4.75 -8.24
CA VAL A 132 8.50 5.10 -9.66
C VAL A 132 9.89 5.55 -10.06
N VAL A 133 10.25 5.35 -11.32
CA VAL A 133 11.49 5.85 -11.90
C VAL A 133 11.16 7.08 -12.73
N LEU A 134 11.75 8.22 -12.35
CA LEU A 134 11.65 9.47 -13.07
C LEU A 134 12.90 9.65 -13.93
N GLU A 135 12.72 10.04 -15.21
CA GLU A 135 13.84 10.35 -16.11
C GLU A 135 14.08 11.85 -16.15
N ASN A 136 15.08 12.30 -15.43
CA ASN A 136 15.55 13.69 -15.44
C ASN A 136 16.72 13.85 -16.41
N ARG A 137 16.77 14.95 -17.16
CA ARG A 137 17.81 15.18 -18.17
C ARG A 137 19.22 15.36 -17.61
N GLU A 138 19.31 15.95 -16.43
CA GLU A 138 20.57 16.30 -15.78
C GLU A 138 21.06 15.19 -14.85
N GLN A 139 20.13 14.54 -14.14
CA GLN A 139 20.41 13.57 -13.09
C GLN A 139 20.20 12.11 -13.54
N GLY A 140 19.70 11.88 -14.77
CA GLY A 140 19.41 10.56 -15.29
C GLY A 140 18.15 9.93 -14.67
N ARG A 141 18.22 8.63 -14.34
CA ARG A 141 17.11 7.87 -13.77
C ARG A 141 17.11 7.93 -12.25
N ILE A 142 16.06 8.49 -11.68
CA ILE A 142 15.91 8.68 -10.24
C ILE A 142 14.75 7.81 -9.75
N SER A 143 15.01 6.96 -8.76
CA SER A 143 13.99 6.14 -8.09
C SER A 143 13.36 6.91 -6.96
N VAL A 144 12.02 7.10 -7.00
CA VAL A 144 11.26 7.92 -6.05
C VAL A 144 10.12 7.11 -5.46
N LYS A 145 9.95 7.14 -4.14
CA LYS A 145 8.75 6.59 -3.48
C LYS A 145 7.61 7.61 -3.58
N LEU A 146 6.48 7.19 -4.15
CA LEU A 146 5.31 8.08 -4.29
C LEU A 146 4.81 8.62 -2.95
N ARG A 147 4.99 7.87 -1.86
CA ARG A 147 4.63 8.33 -0.51
C ARG A 147 5.36 9.59 -0.07
N ASP A 148 6.51 9.92 -0.68
CA ASP A 148 7.34 11.08 -0.31
C ASP A 148 7.02 12.31 -1.17
N VAL A 149 6.22 12.13 -2.25
CA VAL A 149 5.74 13.21 -3.12
C VAL A 149 4.51 13.86 -2.48
N THR A 150 4.57 15.18 -2.29
CA THR A 150 3.46 15.98 -1.74
C THR A 150 2.47 16.42 -2.79
N TYR A 151 2.99 16.96 -3.89
CA TYR A 151 2.20 17.33 -5.05
C TYR A 151 3.07 17.36 -6.32
N ILE A 152 2.41 17.39 -7.45
CA ILE A 152 3.02 17.42 -8.78
C ILE A 152 2.48 18.65 -9.50
N GLU A 153 3.39 19.42 -10.10
CA GLU A 153 3.08 20.67 -10.80
C GLU A 153 3.40 20.54 -12.30
N SER A 154 2.47 20.98 -13.14
CA SER A 154 2.72 21.17 -14.56
C SER A 154 3.20 22.59 -14.84
N ASN A 155 4.42 22.71 -15.36
CA ASN A 155 5.02 23.98 -15.74
C ASN A 155 5.45 23.97 -17.21
N SER A 156 4.63 24.57 -18.06
CA SER A 156 4.85 24.73 -19.52
C SER A 156 5.21 23.45 -20.25
N HIS A 157 6.45 22.98 -20.14
CA HIS A 157 7.00 21.80 -20.86
C HIS A 157 7.57 20.73 -19.92
N SER A 158 7.36 20.87 -18.62
CA SER A 158 7.87 19.96 -17.61
C SER A 158 6.85 19.68 -16.51
N ILE A 159 6.98 18.52 -15.93
CA ILE A 159 6.28 18.12 -14.72
C ILE A 159 7.29 18.16 -13.59
N ILE A 160 6.94 18.85 -12.50
CA ILE A 160 7.79 19.02 -11.33
C ILE A 160 7.20 18.26 -10.17
N TYR A 161 7.97 17.33 -9.61
CA TYR A 161 7.64 16.59 -8.40
C TYR A 161 8.16 17.32 -7.17
N HIS A 162 7.27 17.61 -6.22
CA HIS A 162 7.58 18.27 -4.95
C HIS A 162 7.51 17.26 -3.80
N PHE A 163 8.50 17.29 -2.90
CA PHE A 163 8.68 16.29 -1.84
C PHE A 163 8.41 16.85 -0.44
N ALA A 164 8.09 15.96 0.50
CA ALA A 164 7.75 16.30 1.88
C ALA A 164 8.90 16.95 2.66
N ASN A 165 10.15 16.72 2.25
CA ASN A 165 11.34 17.32 2.87
C ASN A 165 11.59 18.76 2.44
N ASN A 166 10.79 19.32 1.53
CA ASN A 166 10.84 20.70 1.00
C ASN A 166 12.19 21.16 0.43
N LYS A 167 13.15 20.26 0.21
CA LYS A 167 14.51 20.65 -0.20
C LYS A 167 14.79 20.42 -1.67
N ASP A 168 14.13 19.43 -2.28
CA ASP A 168 14.44 19.03 -3.65
C ASP A 168 13.18 18.94 -4.49
N THR A 169 13.30 19.30 -5.75
CA THR A 169 12.30 19.06 -6.79
C THR A 169 12.93 18.28 -7.93
N ILE A 170 12.15 17.44 -8.58
CA ILE A 170 12.60 16.70 -9.76
C ILE A 170 11.71 17.10 -10.93
N ALA A 171 12.31 17.69 -11.96
CA ALA A 171 11.61 18.03 -13.19
C ALA A 171 11.80 16.96 -14.26
N VAL A 172 10.71 16.51 -14.88
CA VAL A 172 10.72 15.52 -15.95
C VAL A 172 9.88 16.01 -17.14
N ARG A 173 10.06 15.38 -18.31
CA ARG A 173 9.16 15.59 -19.44
C ARG A 173 8.08 14.52 -19.39
N ASP A 174 6.86 14.94 -19.13
CA ASP A 174 5.70 14.06 -19.05
C ASP A 174 4.41 14.85 -19.25
N SER A 175 3.26 14.18 -19.27
CA SER A 175 1.94 14.77 -19.38
C SER A 175 1.20 14.69 -18.05
N ILE A 176 0.61 15.79 -17.59
CA ILE A 176 -0.13 15.83 -16.32
C ILE A 176 -1.35 14.88 -16.35
N GLY A 177 -1.98 14.68 -17.52
CA GLY A 177 -3.10 13.77 -17.66
C GLY A 177 -2.70 12.31 -17.53
N GLU A 178 -1.56 11.90 -18.12
CA GLU A 178 -1.03 10.54 -18.00
C GLU A 178 -0.62 10.23 -16.55
N ILE A 179 -0.02 11.21 -15.86
CA ILE A 179 0.34 11.07 -14.44
C ILE A 179 -0.91 10.97 -13.57
N GLU A 180 -1.94 11.78 -13.82
CA GLU A 180 -3.20 11.73 -13.07
C GLU A 180 -3.83 10.34 -13.18
N GLU A 181 -3.95 9.78 -14.36
CA GLU A 181 -4.50 8.45 -14.59
C GLU A 181 -3.65 7.36 -13.90
N ALA A 182 -2.33 7.43 -14.06
CA ALA A 182 -1.40 6.44 -13.49
C ALA A 182 -1.37 6.46 -11.95
N TYR A 183 -1.52 7.66 -11.33
CA TYR A 183 -1.29 7.84 -9.88
C TYR A 183 -2.57 7.97 -9.06
N ARG A 184 -3.75 8.07 -9.67
CA ARG A 184 -5.05 8.09 -8.98
C ARG A 184 -5.21 6.95 -7.98
N LYS A 185 -4.81 5.73 -8.36
CA LYS A 185 -4.85 4.54 -7.49
C LYS A 185 -3.88 4.58 -6.31
N PHE A 186 -2.97 5.57 -6.25
CA PHE A 186 -2.01 5.80 -5.16
C PHE A 186 -2.37 7.05 -4.35
N ASP A 187 -3.66 7.39 -4.29
CA ASP A 187 -4.21 8.51 -3.52
C ASP A 187 -3.74 9.89 -4.02
N PHE A 188 -3.43 10.01 -5.32
CA PHE A 188 -3.23 11.29 -5.99
C PHE A 188 -4.51 11.73 -6.69
N ILE A 189 -4.82 13.03 -6.61
CA ILE A 189 -5.99 13.63 -7.25
C ILE A 189 -5.63 14.97 -7.90
N GLN A 190 -6.11 15.19 -9.11
CA GLN A 190 -5.96 16.49 -9.75
C GLN A 190 -6.91 17.52 -9.13
N VAL A 191 -6.38 18.66 -8.70
CA VAL A 191 -7.13 19.76 -8.05
C VAL A 191 -7.18 21.02 -8.92
N HIS A 192 -6.29 21.11 -9.89
CA HIS A 192 -6.19 22.23 -10.81
C HIS A 192 -5.57 21.75 -12.13
N LYS A 193 -5.78 22.44 -13.24
CA LYS A 193 -5.13 22.11 -14.52
C LYS A 193 -3.61 21.96 -14.44
N LYS A 194 -2.99 22.54 -13.41
CA LYS A 194 -1.54 22.50 -13.18
C LYS A 194 -1.13 21.63 -12.00
N TYR A 195 -2.05 21.17 -11.14
CA TYR A 195 -1.68 20.55 -9.88
C TYR A 195 -2.40 19.22 -9.65
N ILE A 196 -1.60 18.20 -9.28
CA ILE A 196 -2.05 16.94 -8.73
C ILE A 196 -1.51 16.86 -7.29
N VAL A 197 -2.35 16.57 -6.30
CA VAL A 197 -1.96 16.49 -4.90
C VAL A 197 -2.03 15.07 -4.37
N ASN A 198 -1.15 14.73 -3.43
CA ASN A 198 -1.21 13.49 -2.67
C ASN A 198 -2.09 13.71 -1.43
N LEU A 199 -3.21 13.00 -1.35
CA LEU A 199 -4.20 13.11 -0.27
C LEU A 199 -3.61 12.85 1.13
N LYS A 200 -2.53 12.08 1.23
CA LYS A 200 -1.79 11.87 2.47
C LYS A 200 -1.35 13.16 3.15
N TYR A 201 -1.00 14.17 2.37
CA TYR A 201 -0.48 15.45 2.86
C TYR A 201 -1.52 16.55 2.94
N VAL A 202 -2.73 16.32 2.45
CA VAL A 202 -3.85 17.26 2.55
C VAL A 202 -4.36 17.30 3.98
N PHE A 203 -4.48 18.51 4.54
CA PHE A 203 -5.10 18.76 5.83
C PHE A 203 -6.58 19.09 5.66
N ASN A 204 -6.89 20.02 4.74
CA ASN A 204 -8.24 20.50 4.52
C ASN A 204 -8.42 21.05 3.09
N ILE A 205 -9.68 21.16 2.67
CA ILE A 205 -10.09 21.83 1.43
C ILE A 205 -10.91 23.05 1.81
N SER A 206 -10.40 24.24 1.52
CA SER A 206 -11.14 25.49 1.72
C SER A 206 -12.08 25.73 0.54
N ARG A 207 -13.38 25.53 0.80
CA ARG A 207 -14.41 25.78 -0.22
C ARG A 207 -14.61 27.25 -0.54
N SER A 208 -14.41 28.13 0.45
CA SER A 208 -14.54 29.58 0.29
C SER A 208 -13.37 30.18 -0.48
N ASN A 209 -12.16 29.69 -0.23
CA ASN A 209 -10.93 30.23 -0.83
C ASN A 209 -10.53 29.49 -2.11
N GLU A 210 -11.24 28.41 -2.46
CA GLU A 210 -10.89 27.55 -3.59
C GLU A 210 -9.43 27.06 -3.52
N THR A 211 -9.00 26.62 -2.31
CA THR A 211 -7.63 26.14 -2.06
C THR A 211 -7.61 24.76 -1.39
N VAL A 212 -6.53 24.01 -1.65
CA VAL A 212 -6.16 22.82 -0.89
C VAL A 212 -5.09 23.21 0.10
N ILE A 213 -5.34 22.94 1.39
CA ILE A 213 -4.43 23.25 2.49
C ILE A 213 -3.68 21.99 2.89
N PHE A 214 -2.36 22.05 2.90
CA PHE A 214 -1.50 20.94 3.30
C PHE A 214 -1.25 20.94 4.82
N LYS A 215 -0.86 19.78 5.35
CA LYS A 215 -0.44 19.63 6.77
C LYS A 215 0.77 20.50 7.13
N SER A 216 1.56 20.92 6.16
CA SER A 216 2.66 21.88 6.31
C SER A 216 2.19 23.33 6.49
N GLY A 217 0.91 23.62 6.27
CA GLY A 217 0.35 24.96 6.25
C GLY A 217 0.44 25.66 4.88
N SER A 218 1.11 25.07 3.89
CA SER A 218 1.12 25.59 2.51
C SER A 218 -0.23 25.38 1.82
N GLU A 219 -0.53 26.20 0.82
CA GLU A 219 -1.78 26.15 0.06
C GLU A 219 -1.52 26.08 -1.45
N LEU A 220 -2.39 25.37 -2.16
CA LEU A 220 -2.44 25.37 -3.62
C LEU A 220 -3.84 25.74 -4.11
N PRO A 221 -3.96 26.46 -5.26
CA PRO A 221 -5.25 26.78 -5.83
C PRO A 221 -5.97 25.52 -6.34
N MET A 222 -7.28 25.48 -6.14
CA MET A 222 -8.18 24.46 -6.66
C MET A 222 -9.16 25.09 -7.65
N SER A 223 -9.33 24.52 -8.82
CA SER A 223 -10.32 24.99 -9.78
C SER A 223 -11.71 24.41 -9.49
N ARG A 224 -12.75 25.20 -9.73
CA ARG A 224 -14.16 24.84 -9.46
C ARG A 224 -14.57 23.48 -10.08
N GLY A 225 -14.08 23.16 -11.28
CA GLY A 225 -14.40 21.91 -11.97
C GLY A 225 -13.89 20.64 -11.28
N TYR A 226 -12.91 20.74 -10.40
CA TYR A 226 -12.35 19.61 -9.67
C TYR A 226 -12.95 19.40 -8.27
N LYS A 227 -13.71 20.38 -7.77
CA LYS A 227 -14.16 20.46 -6.37
C LYS A 227 -14.87 19.19 -5.89
N ASN A 228 -15.90 18.73 -6.62
CA ASN A 228 -16.67 17.54 -6.20
C ASN A 228 -15.80 16.28 -6.19
N ALA A 229 -14.99 16.07 -7.24
CA ALA A 229 -14.09 14.92 -7.32
C ALA A 229 -13.05 14.89 -6.20
N VAL A 230 -12.55 16.07 -5.79
CA VAL A 230 -11.58 16.22 -4.71
C VAL A 230 -12.22 15.98 -3.34
N ASP A 231 -13.42 16.52 -3.10
CA ASP A 231 -14.21 16.28 -1.88
C ASP A 231 -14.51 14.78 -1.70
N ASP A 232 -14.97 14.12 -2.77
CA ASP A 232 -15.30 12.68 -2.77
C ASP A 232 -14.04 11.85 -2.50
N ALA A 233 -12.95 12.15 -3.19
CA ALA A 233 -11.69 11.43 -3.04
C ALA A 233 -11.09 11.58 -1.62
N LEU A 234 -11.15 12.79 -1.04
CA LEU A 234 -10.67 13.03 0.32
C LEU A 234 -11.56 12.30 1.34
N THR A 235 -12.86 12.33 1.16
CA THR A 235 -13.83 11.62 2.04
C THR A 235 -13.56 10.12 2.00
N GLU A 236 -13.40 9.54 0.82
CA GLU A 236 -13.08 8.12 0.66
C GLU A 236 -11.72 7.77 1.27
N TYR A 237 -10.71 8.61 1.06
CA TYR A 237 -9.39 8.45 1.66
C TYR A 237 -9.45 8.43 3.19
N LEU A 238 -10.22 9.33 3.81
CA LEU A 238 -10.36 9.41 5.26
C LEU A 238 -11.16 8.25 5.87
N ARG A 239 -12.15 7.70 5.12
CA ARG A 239 -12.91 6.52 5.57
C ARG A 239 -12.08 5.23 5.61
N ARG A 240 -11.01 5.17 4.82
CA ARG A 240 -10.10 3.99 4.76
C ARG A 240 -9.07 3.97 5.87
N LYS A 241 -8.94 5.06 6.65
CA LYS A 241 -8.00 5.22 7.77
C LYS A 241 -8.66 5.04 9.11
#